data_532e2d087eb7d50cc87c6a81f18ea951
#
_entry.id   532e2d087eb7d50cc87c6a81f18ea951
#
_cell.length_a   1.000
_cell.length_b   1.000
_cell.length_c   1.000
_cell.angle_alpha   90.00
_cell.angle_beta   90.00
_cell.angle_gamma   90.00
#
_symmetry.space_group_name_H-M   'P 1'
#
loop_
_entity.id
_entity.type
_entity.pdbx_description
1 polymer ?
#
loop_
_entity_poly.entity_id
_entity_poly.type
_entity_poly.pdbx_seq_one_letter_code
_entity_poly.pdbx_strand_id
1 'polypeptide(L)'
;MKYCYFVIIILLSTLSNASEPVDLELNMKNTGLAYKKAVQATQLTDFNAAIDEFINLVEVSKTAKFYQEPDKSVQGLDKVLSQAKLAKKVANEQGLAAAKVPLKSIDNLRKKYHKLHEPPGFFELLFGK
;
A
#
# COMPACT_ATOMS: atom_id res chain seq x y z
N MET A 1 -42.76 50.87 11.29
CA MET A 1 -41.73 50.17 10.48
C MET A 1 -41.23 48.99 11.26
N LYS A 2 -41.63 47.80 10.85
CA LYS A 2 -41.20 46.55 11.48
C LYS A 2 -40.13 45.93 10.58
N TYR A 3 -38.88 45.98 11.05
CA TYR A 3 -37.79 45.30 10.38
C TYR A 3 -37.77 43.85 10.84
N CYS A 4 -38.23 42.93 9.98
CA CYS A 4 -38.01 41.51 10.13
C CYS A 4 -36.56 41.19 9.82
N TYR A 5 -35.73 40.98 10.81
CA TYR A 5 -34.41 40.37 10.65
C TYR A 5 -34.60 38.85 10.45
N PHE A 6 -34.49 38.48 9.19
CA PHE A 6 -34.42 37.07 8.81
C PHE A 6 -33.00 36.56 9.07
N VAL A 7 -32.81 35.97 10.24
CA VAL A 7 -31.53 35.32 10.56
C VAL A 7 -31.47 34.00 9.78
N ILE A 8 -30.77 34.01 8.65
CA ILE A 8 -30.44 32.79 7.95
C ILE A 8 -29.31 32.12 8.72
N ILE A 9 -29.66 31.11 9.50
CA ILE A 9 -28.72 30.19 10.11
C ILE A 9 -28.27 29.25 8.97
N ILE A 10 -27.11 29.55 8.39
CA ILE A 10 -26.43 28.61 7.49
C ILE A 10 -25.85 27.52 8.38
N LEU A 11 -26.56 26.39 8.48
CA LEU A 11 -25.97 25.14 8.97
C LEU A 11 -24.89 24.73 7.97
N LEU A 12 -23.64 25.04 8.27
CA LEU A 12 -22.50 24.37 7.65
C LEU A 12 -22.52 22.92 8.15
N SER A 13 -23.15 22.06 7.35
CA SER A 13 -22.98 20.63 7.46
C SER A 13 -21.53 20.33 7.06
N THR A 14 -20.64 20.28 8.03
CA THR A 14 -19.33 19.68 7.81
C THR A 14 -19.57 18.19 7.53
N LEU A 15 -19.58 17.85 6.25
CA LEU A 15 -19.46 16.45 5.82
C LEU A 15 -18.08 15.99 6.30
N SER A 16 -18.07 15.40 7.49
CA SER A 16 -16.94 14.60 7.95
C SER A 16 -16.86 13.42 7.01
N ASN A 17 -16.01 13.50 5.99
CA ASN A 17 -15.58 12.33 5.25
C ASN A 17 -14.75 11.47 6.22
N ALA A 18 -15.42 10.71 7.05
CA ALA A 18 -14.82 9.59 7.74
C ALA A 18 -14.50 8.58 6.64
N SER A 19 -13.23 8.54 6.20
CA SER A 19 -12.75 7.49 5.31
C SER A 19 -12.99 6.16 6.02
N GLU A 20 -13.65 5.23 5.33
CA GLU A 20 -13.86 3.89 5.88
C GLU A 20 -12.52 3.28 6.26
N PRO A 21 -12.46 2.52 7.36
CA PRO A 21 -11.23 1.86 7.77
C PRO A 21 -10.76 0.93 6.65
N VAL A 22 -9.47 0.98 6.32
CA VAL A 22 -8.87 0.14 5.29
C VAL A 22 -8.95 -1.32 5.73
N ASP A 23 -9.56 -2.17 4.91
CA ASP A 23 -9.42 -3.61 5.03
C ASP A 23 -8.00 -4.00 4.59
N LEU A 24 -7.11 -4.09 5.59
CA LEU A 24 -5.69 -4.32 5.36
C LEU A 24 -5.43 -5.69 4.74
N GLU A 25 -6.18 -6.72 5.12
CA GLU A 25 -6.02 -8.07 4.57
C GLU A 25 -6.33 -8.09 3.07
N LEU A 26 -7.49 -7.57 2.70
CA LEU A 26 -7.88 -7.47 1.30
C LEU A 26 -6.92 -6.60 0.50
N ASN A 27 -6.50 -5.47 1.08
CA ASN A 27 -5.58 -4.55 0.42
C ASN A 27 -4.21 -5.20 0.20
N MET A 28 -3.69 -5.95 1.17
CA MET A 28 -2.43 -6.70 1.04
C MET A 28 -2.52 -7.82 0.01
N LYS A 29 -3.66 -8.49 -0.10
CA LYS A 29 -3.92 -9.50 -1.12
C LYS A 29 -3.88 -8.88 -2.53
N ASN A 30 -4.53 -7.75 -2.72
CA ASN A 30 -4.51 -7.01 -3.98
C ASN A 30 -3.11 -6.47 -4.31
N THR A 31 -2.38 -6.00 -3.30
CA THR A 31 -0.97 -5.58 -3.43
C THR A 31 -0.10 -6.73 -3.94
N GLY A 32 -0.27 -7.94 -3.40
CA GLY A 32 0.44 -9.14 -3.87
C GLY A 32 0.11 -9.49 -5.32
N LEU A 33 -1.16 -9.35 -5.74
CA LEU A 33 -1.57 -9.55 -7.13
C LEU A 33 -0.95 -8.53 -8.09
N ALA A 34 -0.95 -7.25 -7.71
CA ALA A 34 -0.32 -6.19 -8.51
C ALA A 34 1.19 -6.43 -8.65
N TYR A 35 1.87 -6.81 -7.58
CA TYR A 35 3.28 -7.19 -7.62
C TYR A 35 3.53 -8.35 -8.58
N LYS A 36 2.72 -9.42 -8.50
CA LYS A 36 2.84 -10.57 -9.40
C LYS A 36 2.66 -10.17 -10.85
N LYS A 37 1.67 -9.33 -11.17
CA LYS A 37 1.46 -8.80 -12.52
C LYS A 37 2.68 -8.02 -13.01
N ALA A 38 3.27 -7.16 -12.16
CA ALA A 38 4.47 -6.40 -12.51
C ALA A 38 5.68 -7.32 -12.80
N VAL A 39 5.89 -8.34 -11.97
CA VAL A 39 7.00 -9.32 -12.18
C VAL A 39 6.81 -10.13 -13.46
N GLN A 40 5.58 -10.46 -13.82
CA GLN A 40 5.24 -11.28 -15.00
C GLN A 40 5.08 -10.46 -16.28
N ALA A 41 5.07 -9.14 -16.21
CA ALA A 41 4.87 -8.29 -17.37
C ALA A 41 6.02 -8.46 -18.38
N THR A 42 5.63 -8.61 -19.64
CA THR A 42 6.56 -8.72 -20.79
C THR A 42 6.55 -7.46 -21.65
N GLN A 43 5.58 -6.57 -21.41
CA GLN A 43 5.45 -5.28 -22.07
C GLN A 43 5.57 -4.15 -21.05
N LEU A 44 6.22 -3.07 -21.46
CA LEU A 44 6.44 -1.92 -20.57
C LEU A 44 5.12 -1.26 -20.12
N THR A 45 4.12 -1.21 -20.98
CA THR A 45 2.77 -0.69 -20.68
C THR A 45 2.10 -1.50 -19.58
N ASP A 46 2.14 -2.83 -19.65
CA ASP A 46 1.55 -3.72 -18.65
C ASP A 46 2.30 -3.63 -17.32
N PHE A 47 3.62 -3.54 -17.39
CA PHE A 47 4.46 -3.32 -16.23
C PHE A 47 4.11 -2.01 -15.54
N ASN A 48 4.02 -0.91 -16.28
CA ASN A 48 3.70 0.40 -15.73
C ASN A 48 2.31 0.42 -15.08
N ALA A 49 1.30 -0.20 -15.70
CA ALA A 49 -0.02 -0.30 -15.11
C ALA A 49 0.01 -1.10 -13.79
N ALA A 50 0.71 -2.23 -13.78
CA ALA A 50 0.81 -3.09 -12.59
C ALA A 50 1.62 -2.44 -11.46
N ILE A 51 2.73 -1.77 -11.76
CA ILE A 51 3.55 -1.12 -10.74
C ILE A 51 2.87 0.12 -10.17
N ASP A 52 2.08 0.84 -10.97
CA ASP A 52 1.28 1.98 -10.49
C ASP A 52 0.14 1.52 -9.57
N GLU A 53 -0.54 0.42 -9.92
CA GLU A 53 -1.53 -0.21 -9.04
C GLU A 53 -0.88 -0.65 -7.73
N PHE A 54 0.29 -1.28 -7.79
CA PHE A 54 1.06 -1.68 -6.61
C PHE A 54 1.41 -0.49 -5.72
N ILE A 55 1.97 0.57 -6.29
CA ILE A 55 2.35 1.79 -5.54
C ILE A 55 1.12 2.38 -4.84
N ASN A 56 -0.01 2.50 -5.55
CA ASN A 56 -1.23 3.04 -4.98
C ASN A 56 -1.76 2.19 -3.81
N LEU A 57 -1.78 0.86 -3.95
CA LEU A 57 -2.20 -0.05 -2.89
C LEU A 57 -1.28 0.01 -1.66
N VAL A 58 0.02 0.18 -1.85
CA VAL A 58 0.97 0.36 -0.73
C VAL A 58 0.75 1.69 -0.03
N GLU A 59 0.48 2.77 -0.77
CA GLU A 59 0.13 4.08 -0.17
C GLU A 59 -1.16 3.96 0.67
N VAL A 60 -2.17 3.28 0.17
CA VAL A 60 -3.40 3.00 0.93
C VAL A 60 -3.09 2.20 2.19
N SER A 61 -2.22 1.19 2.12
CA SER A 61 -1.80 0.41 3.29
C SER A 61 -1.18 1.25 4.40
N LYS A 62 -0.50 2.33 4.07
CA LYS A 62 0.10 3.25 5.07
C LYS A 62 -0.95 3.97 5.92
N THR A 63 -2.15 4.09 5.44
CA THR A 63 -3.27 4.71 6.16
C THR A 63 -3.99 3.74 7.09
N ALA A 64 -3.67 2.44 7.01
CA ALA A 64 -4.27 1.43 7.85
C ALA A 64 -3.79 1.55 9.31
N LYS A 65 -4.63 1.07 10.22
CA LYS A 65 -4.28 1.00 11.64
C LYS A 65 -3.50 -0.28 11.93
N PHE A 66 -2.23 -0.13 12.27
CA PHE A 66 -1.39 -1.24 12.71
C PHE A 66 -1.44 -1.38 14.22
N TYR A 67 -1.75 -2.58 14.70
CA TYR A 67 -1.82 -2.88 16.14
C TYR A 67 -0.46 -3.27 16.72
N GLN A 68 0.42 -3.82 15.89
CA GLN A 68 1.77 -4.23 16.28
C GLN A 68 2.79 -3.40 15.49
N GLU A 69 3.79 -2.86 16.20
CA GLU A 69 4.92 -2.13 15.62
C GLU A 69 4.52 -1.12 14.51
N PRO A 70 3.59 -0.17 14.79
CA PRO A 70 3.05 0.72 13.76
C PRO A 70 4.12 1.51 13.03
N ASP A 71 5.12 2.03 13.74
CA ASP A 71 6.20 2.82 13.13
C ASP A 71 7.09 1.97 12.22
N LYS A 72 7.41 0.76 12.63
CA LYS A 72 8.16 -0.18 11.78
C LYS A 72 7.37 -0.62 10.56
N SER A 73 6.07 -0.79 10.70
CA SER A 73 5.18 -1.16 9.59
C SER A 73 5.16 -0.06 8.53
N VAL A 74 4.95 1.18 8.93
CA VAL A 74 5.00 2.33 8.01
C VAL A 74 6.37 2.49 7.39
N GLN A 75 7.45 2.37 8.18
CA GLN A 75 8.81 2.42 7.66
C GLN A 75 9.08 1.32 6.61
N GLY A 76 8.54 0.11 6.84
CA GLY A 76 8.63 -0.99 5.88
C GLY A 76 7.92 -0.67 4.57
N LEU A 77 6.72 -0.11 4.65
CA LEU A 77 5.95 0.31 3.48
C LEU A 77 6.64 1.44 2.72
N ASP A 78 7.25 2.40 3.40
CA ASP A 78 8.04 3.48 2.77
C ASP A 78 9.24 2.92 1.99
N LYS A 79 9.93 1.92 2.54
CA LYS A 79 11.03 1.24 1.83
C LYS A 79 10.53 0.49 0.60
N VAL A 80 9.39 -0.17 0.70
CA VAL A 80 8.74 -0.85 -0.43
C VAL A 80 8.37 0.16 -1.52
N LEU A 81 7.78 1.29 -1.15
CA LEU A 81 7.45 2.36 -2.10
C LEU A 81 8.67 2.89 -2.82
N SER A 82 9.77 3.12 -2.11
CA SER A 82 11.01 3.60 -2.71
C SER A 82 11.53 2.62 -3.76
N GLN A 83 11.49 1.31 -3.48
CA GLN A 83 11.90 0.29 -4.44
C GLN A 83 10.93 0.16 -5.63
N ALA A 84 9.62 0.31 -5.40
CA ALA A 84 8.63 0.28 -6.48
C ALA A 84 8.81 1.46 -7.45
N LYS A 85 9.01 2.66 -6.92
CA LYS A 85 9.30 3.85 -7.73
C LYS A 85 10.62 3.72 -8.49
N LEU A 86 11.64 3.14 -7.86
CA LEU A 86 12.90 2.83 -8.53
C LEU A 86 12.70 1.80 -9.65
N ALA A 87 11.93 0.73 -9.41
CA ALA A 87 11.63 -0.28 -10.42
C ALA A 87 10.95 0.35 -11.64
N LYS A 88 9.96 1.21 -11.42
CA LYS A 88 9.28 1.94 -12.50
C LYS A 88 10.26 2.81 -13.28
N LYS A 89 11.08 3.59 -12.59
CA LYS A 89 12.08 4.48 -13.21
C LYS A 89 13.04 3.69 -14.10
N VAL A 90 13.70 2.67 -13.55
CA VAL A 90 14.72 1.93 -14.31
C VAL A 90 14.12 1.10 -15.45
N ALA A 91 12.89 0.61 -15.30
CA ALA A 91 12.20 -0.08 -16.38
C ALA A 91 11.95 0.85 -17.58
N ASN A 92 11.55 2.10 -17.31
CA ASN A 92 11.28 3.08 -18.37
C ASN A 92 12.57 3.64 -19.01
N GLU A 93 13.62 3.77 -18.23
CA GLU A 93 14.91 4.31 -18.71
C GLU A 93 15.82 3.25 -19.35
N GLN A 94 15.80 2.02 -18.83
CA GLN A 94 16.77 0.97 -19.16
C GLN A 94 16.15 -0.35 -19.62
N GLY A 95 14.82 -0.45 -19.60
CA GLY A 95 14.07 -1.65 -19.97
C GLY A 95 13.66 -2.52 -18.77
N LEU A 96 12.73 -3.45 -19.01
CA LEU A 96 12.13 -4.30 -17.98
C LEU A 96 13.16 -5.14 -17.20
N ALA A 97 14.22 -5.58 -17.83
CA ALA A 97 15.26 -6.36 -17.18
C ALA A 97 15.91 -5.60 -16.00
N ALA A 98 16.05 -4.28 -16.11
CA ALA A 98 16.61 -3.44 -15.06
C ALA A 98 15.73 -3.38 -13.79
N ALA A 99 14.42 -3.59 -13.93
CA ALA A 99 13.49 -3.61 -12.81
C ALA A 99 13.61 -4.84 -11.91
N LYS A 100 14.27 -5.91 -12.35
CA LYS A 100 14.39 -7.17 -11.58
C LYS A 100 15.05 -6.97 -10.22
N VAL A 101 16.07 -6.12 -10.13
CA VAL A 101 16.80 -5.87 -8.89
C VAL A 101 15.92 -5.18 -7.85
N PRO A 102 15.29 -4.02 -8.12
CA PRO A 102 14.39 -3.39 -7.16
C PRO A 102 13.14 -4.23 -6.87
N LEU A 103 12.60 -5.00 -7.82
CA LEU A 103 11.49 -5.93 -7.56
C LEU A 103 11.90 -7.03 -6.57
N LYS A 104 13.11 -7.60 -6.70
CA LYS A 104 13.63 -8.57 -5.74
C LYS A 104 13.81 -7.95 -4.35
N SER A 105 14.23 -6.69 -4.28
CA SER A 105 14.33 -5.95 -3.03
C SER A 105 12.98 -5.80 -2.35
N ILE A 106 11.89 -5.57 -3.11
CA ILE A 106 10.52 -5.54 -2.59
C ILE A 106 10.15 -6.89 -1.96
N ASP A 107 10.43 -8.01 -2.60
CA ASP A 107 10.14 -9.34 -2.05
C ASP A 107 10.92 -9.61 -0.75
N ASN A 108 12.18 -9.20 -0.68
CA ASN A 108 12.98 -9.32 0.53
C ASN A 108 12.42 -8.45 1.68
N LEU A 109 12.00 -7.23 1.38
CA LEU A 109 11.34 -6.35 2.36
C LEU A 109 10.03 -6.95 2.85
N ARG A 110 9.21 -7.46 1.93
CA ARG A 110 7.98 -8.17 2.26
C ARG A 110 8.24 -9.30 3.26
N LYS A 111 9.16 -10.20 2.98
CA LYS A 111 9.54 -11.31 3.86
C LYS A 111 10.01 -10.82 5.23
N LYS A 112 10.83 -9.77 5.26
CA LYS A 112 11.33 -9.19 6.50
C LYS A 112 10.22 -8.62 7.38
N TYR A 113 9.31 -7.84 6.79
CA TYR A 113 8.26 -7.15 7.55
C TYR A 113 7.03 -8.01 7.83
N HIS A 114 6.74 -9.02 7.01
CA HIS A 114 5.71 -10.01 7.32
C HIS A 114 5.99 -10.76 8.62
N LYS A 115 7.24 -11.08 8.90
CA LYS A 115 7.65 -11.72 10.18
C LYS A 115 7.29 -10.89 11.41
N LEU A 116 7.13 -9.58 11.29
CA LEU A 116 6.73 -8.70 12.38
C LEU A 116 5.23 -8.77 12.69
N HIS A 117 4.44 -9.27 11.75
CA HIS A 117 2.97 -9.33 11.83
C HIS A 117 2.41 -10.75 11.85
N GLU A 118 3.25 -11.77 11.69
CA GLU A 118 2.82 -13.13 11.92
C GLU A 118 2.54 -13.29 13.43
N PRO A 119 1.32 -13.71 13.82
CA PRO A 119 1.08 -14.07 15.20
C PRO A 119 2.08 -15.17 15.58
N PRO A 120 2.81 -15.01 16.70
CA PRO A 120 3.67 -16.09 17.18
C PRO A 120 2.77 -17.30 17.40
N GLY A 121 2.92 -18.33 16.57
CA GLY A 121 2.19 -19.56 16.79
C GLY A 121 1.53 -20.23 15.61
N PHE A 122 1.24 -19.54 14.49
CA PHE A 122 0.60 -20.25 13.38
C PHE A 122 1.52 -21.34 12.81
N PHE A 123 2.80 -21.07 12.63
CA PHE A 123 3.78 -22.08 12.24
C PHE A 123 4.21 -22.98 13.40
N GLU A 124 4.30 -22.46 14.62
CA GLU A 124 4.53 -23.28 15.81
C GLU A 124 3.37 -24.23 16.10
N LEU A 125 2.11 -23.79 15.84
CA LEU A 125 0.93 -24.65 15.97
C LEU A 125 0.83 -25.73 14.89
N LEU A 126 1.34 -25.46 13.66
CA LEU A 126 1.28 -26.43 12.56
C LEU A 126 2.46 -27.39 12.51
N PHE A 127 3.63 -26.98 12.95
CA PHE A 127 4.85 -27.77 12.77
C PHE A 127 5.56 -28.12 14.07
N GLY A 128 5.04 -27.70 15.22
CA GLY A 128 5.58 -28.00 16.55
C GLY A 128 7.11 -27.84 16.63
N LYS A 129 7.64 -27.36 17.71
CA LYS A 129 9.10 -27.39 17.88
C LYS A 129 9.67 -28.79 17.67
#